data_a062b050b156ab4c43347200576ce0e4
#
_entry.id   a062b050b156ab4c43347200576ce0e4
#
_cell.length_a   1.000
_cell.length_b   1.000
_cell.length_c   1.000
_cell.angle_alpha   90.00
_cell.angle_beta   90.00
_cell.angle_gamma   90.00
#
_symmetry.space_group_name_H-M   'P 1'
#
loop_
_entity.id
_entity.type
_entity.pdbx_description
1 polymer ?
#
loop_
_entity_poly.entity_id
_entity_poly.type
_entity_poly.pdbx_seq_one_letter_code
_entity_poly.pdbx_strand_id
1 'polypeptide(L)'
;CIRDREKRTGHKVIGNKSASGTEILEELGEEEIATGHMIVYTSADSVLQICGNEETFGLKELYRCCEIAREITMKDEWKVGRVIARPYVGKKKGEFVRTSNRHDYALKPYGRTALNALKDAGYDVISVGKIRDIFDGEGITESNKSKSSVHGMEQTIEIAERDFTGLCFVNLVDFDALWGHRRNAKGYAEELERFDVKLGELLKVLREDDLLIITADHGNDPTYKGTDHTREQVMFVAYSPSMKGSGKLEDQDTFAVIGATIADNFGVQMPEGTIGTSLLAELK
;
A
#
# COMPACT_ATOMS: atom_id res chain seq x y z
N CYS A 1 -17.27 18.35 8.13
CA CYS A 1 -16.54 17.78 6.99
C CYS A 1 -17.21 18.07 5.62
N ILE A 2 -18.52 17.72 5.40
CA ILE A 2 -19.19 17.99 4.11
C ILE A 2 -19.23 19.49 3.82
N ARG A 3 -19.71 20.33 4.73
CA ARG A 3 -19.78 21.80 4.57
C ARG A 3 -18.42 22.42 4.26
N ASP A 4 -17.35 21.94 4.90
CA ASP A 4 -16.00 22.43 4.63
C ASP A 4 -15.53 22.05 3.22
N ARG A 5 -15.84 20.83 2.78
CA ARG A 5 -15.55 20.40 1.40
C ARG A 5 -16.30 21.26 0.39
N GLU A 6 -17.61 21.38 0.53
CA GLU A 6 -18.44 22.22 -0.37
C GLU A 6 -17.95 23.67 -0.43
N LYS A 7 -17.63 24.26 0.72
CA LYS A 7 -17.10 25.63 0.79
C LYS A 7 -15.75 25.78 0.09
N ARG A 8 -14.84 24.82 0.27
CA ARG A 8 -13.48 24.89 -0.28
C ARG A 8 -13.37 24.43 -1.72
N THR A 9 -14.18 23.45 -2.12
CA THR A 9 -14.20 22.95 -3.51
C THR A 9 -15.07 23.79 -4.43
N GLY A 10 -16.14 24.41 -3.91
CA GLY A 10 -17.18 25.06 -4.69
C GLY A 10 -18.24 24.10 -5.24
N HIS A 11 -18.12 22.80 -4.99
CA HIS A 11 -19.05 21.77 -5.44
C HIS A 11 -19.92 21.26 -4.29
N LYS A 12 -21.21 21.09 -4.53
CA LYS A 12 -22.08 20.38 -3.58
C LYS A 12 -21.74 18.90 -3.55
N VAL A 13 -21.93 18.28 -2.39
CA VAL A 13 -21.72 16.84 -2.17
C VAL A 13 -23.05 16.11 -2.36
N ILE A 14 -23.04 15.09 -3.22
CA ILE A 14 -24.12 14.13 -3.40
C ILE A 14 -23.64 12.71 -3.04
N GLY A 15 -24.56 11.82 -2.74
CA GLY A 15 -24.29 10.46 -2.26
C GLY A 15 -24.01 10.44 -0.76
N ASN A 16 -22.76 10.59 -0.35
CA ASN A 16 -22.32 10.55 1.06
C ASN A 16 -22.85 9.35 1.84
N LYS A 17 -22.74 8.17 1.24
CA LYS A 17 -23.21 6.90 1.78
C LYS A 17 -22.24 5.77 1.49
N SER A 18 -22.43 4.62 2.15
CA SER A 18 -21.76 3.39 1.77
C SER A 18 -22.38 2.82 0.50
N ALA A 19 -21.57 2.53 -0.50
CA ALA A 19 -22.03 1.98 -1.78
C ALA A 19 -20.90 1.27 -2.54
N SER A 20 -21.30 0.40 -3.46
CA SER A 20 -20.41 -0.04 -4.54
C SER A 20 -20.18 1.11 -5.51
N GLY A 21 -18.98 1.27 -5.98
CA GLY A 21 -18.68 2.40 -6.86
C GLY A 21 -19.25 2.25 -8.27
N THR A 22 -19.68 1.07 -8.71
CA THR A 22 -20.46 0.91 -9.96
C THR A 22 -21.92 1.29 -9.74
N GLU A 23 -22.51 0.86 -8.62
CA GLU A 23 -23.89 1.19 -8.27
C GLU A 23 -24.10 2.69 -8.06
N ILE A 24 -23.17 3.38 -7.39
CA ILE A 24 -23.33 4.81 -7.14
C ILE A 24 -23.20 5.65 -8.41
N LEU A 25 -22.42 5.20 -9.39
CA LEU A 25 -22.38 5.86 -10.71
C LEU A 25 -23.69 5.69 -11.45
N GLU A 26 -24.28 4.50 -11.45
CA GLU A 26 -25.59 4.25 -12.05
C GLU A 26 -26.72 5.04 -11.37
N GLU A 27 -26.56 5.38 -10.10
CA GLU A 27 -27.55 6.16 -9.35
C GLU A 27 -27.39 7.68 -9.52
N LEU A 28 -26.17 8.19 -9.50
CA LEU A 28 -25.88 9.63 -9.36
C LEU A 28 -25.09 10.23 -10.53
N GLY A 29 -24.59 9.41 -11.47
CA GLY A 29 -23.73 9.90 -12.55
C GLY A 29 -24.41 10.92 -13.47
N GLU A 30 -25.69 10.74 -13.80
CA GLU A 30 -26.45 11.72 -14.61
C GLU A 30 -26.66 13.04 -13.85
N GLU A 31 -26.92 12.98 -12.54
CA GLU A 31 -27.05 14.18 -11.70
C GLU A 31 -25.72 14.95 -11.63
N GLU A 32 -24.59 14.23 -11.43
CA GLU A 32 -23.25 14.83 -11.41
C GLU A 32 -22.95 15.55 -12.73
N ILE A 33 -23.19 14.89 -13.88
CA ILE A 33 -22.97 15.46 -15.21
C ILE A 33 -23.82 16.72 -15.42
N ALA A 34 -25.09 16.70 -14.99
CA ALA A 34 -26.02 17.82 -15.17
C ALA A 34 -25.75 19.01 -14.25
N THR A 35 -25.22 18.77 -13.05
CA THR A 35 -25.12 19.79 -11.99
C THR A 35 -23.71 20.19 -11.63
N GLY A 36 -22.72 19.37 -11.97
CA GLY A 36 -21.33 19.50 -11.48
C GLY A 36 -21.19 19.22 -9.99
N HIS A 37 -22.14 18.53 -9.37
CA HIS A 37 -22.05 18.09 -7.97
C HIS A 37 -21.05 16.96 -7.83
N MET A 38 -20.37 16.88 -6.69
CA MET A 38 -19.33 15.93 -6.42
C MET A 38 -19.92 14.65 -5.78
N ILE A 39 -19.82 13.50 -6.46
CA ILE A 39 -20.26 12.22 -5.89
C ILE A 39 -19.24 11.78 -4.84
N VAL A 40 -19.68 11.64 -3.59
CA VAL A 40 -18.86 11.16 -2.47
C VAL A 40 -19.49 9.90 -1.89
N TYR A 41 -18.66 8.87 -1.65
CA TYR A 41 -19.13 7.62 -1.06
C TYR A 41 -17.99 6.92 -0.30
N THR A 42 -18.32 5.89 0.46
CA THR A 42 -17.37 4.99 1.11
C THR A 42 -17.68 3.54 0.74
N SER A 43 -16.72 2.67 0.91
CA SER A 43 -16.87 1.21 0.89
C SER A 43 -16.63 0.64 2.29
N ALA A 44 -16.47 -0.67 2.41
CA ALA A 44 -16.23 -1.34 3.68
C ALA A 44 -14.94 -0.86 4.39
N ASP A 45 -13.95 -0.39 3.63
CA ASP A 45 -12.69 0.11 4.17
C ASP A 45 -12.81 1.55 4.70
N SER A 46 -11.84 1.98 5.51
CA SER A 46 -11.72 3.37 5.97
C SER A 46 -11.22 4.28 4.85
N VAL A 47 -12.05 4.48 3.83
CA VAL A 47 -11.73 5.27 2.63
C VAL A 47 -12.84 6.29 2.32
N LEU A 48 -12.43 7.44 1.81
CA LEU A 48 -13.31 8.43 1.21
C LEU A 48 -13.11 8.40 -0.29
N GLN A 49 -14.14 8.11 -1.07
CA GLN A 49 -14.06 8.03 -2.52
C GLN A 49 -14.86 9.16 -3.16
N ILE A 50 -14.27 9.79 -4.16
CA ILE A 50 -14.86 10.89 -4.92
C ILE A 50 -14.88 10.51 -6.39
N CYS A 51 -16.06 10.44 -7.00
CA CYS A 51 -16.19 10.27 -8.44
C CYS A 51 -16.33 11.63 -9.13
N GLY A 52 -15.83 11.70 -10.35
CA GLY A 52 -16.01 12.82 -11.26
C GLY A 52 -15.89 12.35 -12.71
N ASN A 53 -16.79 12.81 -13.57
CA ASN A 53 -16.73 12.51 -15.00
C ASN A 53 -15.59 13.29 -15.64
N GLU A 54 -14.74 12.61 -16.41
CA GLU A 54 -13.55 13.25 -16.99
C GLU A 54 -13.88 14.35 -18.01
N GLU A 55 -15.00 14.23 -18.71
CA GLU A 55 -15.41 15.19 -19.75
C GLU A 55 -16.13 16.42 -19.18
N THR A 56 -16.97 16.25 -18.15
CA THR A 56 -17.85 17.31 -17.62
C THR A 56 -17.33 17.93 -16.34
N PHE A 57 -16.91 17.12 -15.36
CA PHE A 57 -16.31 17.58 -14.11
C PHE A 57 -14.84 17.96 -14.31
N GLY A 58 -14.13 17.18 -15.11
CA GLY A 58 -12.73 17.35 -15.43
C GLY A 58 -11.77 16.66 -14.45
N LEU A 59 -10.77 15.96 -15.01
CA LEU A 59 -9.82 15.16 -14.22
C LEU A 59 -9.00 16.03 -13.24
N LYS A 60 -8.55 17.21 -13.69
CA LYS A 60 -7.77 18.14 -12.83
C LYS A 60 -8.61 18.64 -11.66
N GLU A 61 -9.88 18.93 -11.90
CA GLU A 61 -10.80 19.40 -10.87
C GLU A 61 -11.11 18.30 -9.86
N LEU A 62 -11.32 17.07 -10.33
CA LEU A 62 -11.47 15.91 -9.46
C LEU A 62 -10.26 15.73 -8.52
N TYR A 63 -9.03 15.84 -9.05
CA TYR A 63 -7.83 15.74 -8.24
C TYR A 63 -7.73 16.88 -7.23
N ARG A 64 -8.00 18.13 -7.64
CA ARG A 64 -8.04 19.28 -6.70
C ARG A 64 -9.06 19.05 -5.56
N CYS A 65 -10.24 18.54 -5.87
CA CYS A 65 -11.25 18.21 -4.86
C CYS A 65 -10.77 17.10 -3.90
N CYS A 66 -10.06 16.11 -4.41
CA CYS A 66 -9.50 15.04 -3.59
C CYS A 66 -8.35 15.53 -2.67
N GLU A 67 -7.48 16.43 -3.15
CA GLU A 67 -6.44 17.09 -2.34
C GLU A 67 -7.06 17.88 -1.19
N ILE A 68 -8.08 18.70 -1.47
CA ILE A 68 -8.82 19.44 -0.43
C ILE A 68 -9.47 18.46 0.56
N ALA A 69 -10.07 17.37 0.08
CA ALA A 69 -10.67 16.37 0.94
C ALA A 69 -9.61 15.67 1.81
N ARG A 70 -8.41 15.40 1.25
CA ARG A 70 -7.27 14.83 2.00
C ARG A 70 -6.84 15.76 3.13
N GLU A 71 -6.66 17.04 2.86
CA GLU A 71 -6.30 18.03 3.90
C GLU A 71 -7.35 18.10 5.03
N ILE A 72 -8.63 18.10 4.68
CA ILE A 72 -9.73 18.12 5.68
C ILE A 72 -9.70 16.85 6.53
N THR A 73 -9.46 15.69 5.91
CA THR A 73 -9.48 14.39 6.57
C THR A 73 -8.16 14.02 7.24
N MET A 74 -7.20 14.95 7.31
CA MET A 74 -6.03 14.86 8.20
C MET A 74 -6.35 15.18 9.65
N LYS A 75 -7.45 15.89 9.92
CA LYS A 75 -7.89 16.20 11.29
C LYS A 75 -8.32 14.93 12.01
N ASP A 76 -7.92 14.77 13.26
CA ASP A 76 -8.13 13.53 14.03
C ASP A 76 -9.60 13.11 14.11
N GLU A 77 -10.53 14.07 14.23
CA GLU A 77 -11.96 13.78 14.29
C GLU A 77 -12.56 13.25 12.97
N TRP A 78 -11.85 13.41 11.83
CA TRP A 78 -12.33 13.00 10.49
C TRP A 78 -11.28 12.20 9.72
N LYS A 79 -10.31 11.65 10.40
CA LYS A 79 -9.21 10.92 9.82
C LYS A 79 -9.69 9.67 9.08
N VAL A 80 -9.34 9.59 7.79
CA VAL A 80 -9.56 8.39 6.96
C VAL A 80 -8.23 7.92 6.37
N GLY A 81 -8.08 6.63 6.19
CA GLY A 81 -6.85 6.03 5.67
C GLY A 81 -6.49 6.53 4.27
N ARG A 82 -7.45 6.64 3.38
CA ARG A 82 -7.24 7.10 1.99
C ARG A 82 -8.38 7.97 1.50
N VAL A 83 -8.05 8.98 0.70
CA VAL A 83 -8.99 9.65 -0.21
C VAL A 83 -8.69 9.16 -1.62
N ILE A 84 -9.69 8.74 -2.38
CA ILE A 84 -9.51 8.11 -3.68
C ILE A 84 -10.28 8.89 -4.74
N ALA A 85 -9.56 9.39 -5.75
CA ALA A 85 -10.16 9.89 -6.97
C ALA A 85 -10.62 8.71 -7.84
N ARG A 86 -11.89 8.71 -8.22
CA ARG A 86 -12.54 7.70 -9.07
C ARG A 86 -13.08 8.32 -10.35
N PRO A 87 -12.21 8.68 -11.30
CA PRO A 87 -12.65 9.21 -12.58
C PRO A 87 -13.42 8.16 -13.39
N TYR A 88 -14.38 8.66 -14.17
CA TYR A 88 -15.20 7.85 -15.06
C TYR A 88 -15.57 8.61 -16.33
N VAL A 89 -16.01 7.87 -17.35
CA VAL A 89 -16.54 8.40 -18.62
C VAL A 89 -17.93 7.82 -18.87
N GLY A 90 -18.64 8.34 -19.85
CA GLY A 90 -20.01 7.96 -20.19
C GLY A 90 -20.97 9.14 -19.96
N LYS A 91 -22.13 9.11 -20.64
CA LYS A 91 -23.08 10.24 -20.63
C LYS A 91 -24.40 9.93 -19.93
N LYS A 92 -24.74 8.67 -19.79
CA LYS A 92 -25.99 8.23 -19.17
C LYS A 92 -25.84 6.86 -18.50
N LYS A 93 -26.84 6.53 -17.71
CA LYS A 93 -26.95 5.23 -17.05
C LYS A 93 -26.76 4.06 -18.03
N GLY A 94 -25.96 3.07 -17.60
CA GLY A 94 -25.57 1.92 -18.40
C GLY A 94 -24.35 2.14 -19.30
N GLU A 95 -23.85 3.37 -19.41
CA GLU A 95 -22.65 3.71 -20.19
C GLU A 95 -21.43 4.09 -19.30
N PHE A 96 -21.63 4.19 -18.01
CA PHE A 96 -20.57 4.65 -17.10
C PHE A 96 -19.45 3.62 -16.95
N VAL A 97 -18.23 4.03 -17.31
CA VAL A 97 -17.04 3.21 -17.21
C VAL A 97 -15.95 3.94 -16.43
N ARG A 98 -15.42 3.31 -15.39
CA ARG A 98 -14.27 3.83 -14.64
C ARG A 98 -13.02 3.80 -15.50
N THR A 99 -12.23 4.86 -15.42
CA THR A 99 -10.97 4.96 -16.15
C THR A 99 -9.79 4.50 -15.31
N SER A 100 -8.63 4.34 -15.97
CA SER A 100 -7.35 4.03 -15.32
C SER A 100 -6.73 5.22 -14.58
N ASN A 101 -7.31 6.43 -14.70
CA ASN A 101 -6.83 7.67 -14.06
C ASN A 101 -7.22 7.76 -12.57
N ARG A 102 -7.48 6.61 -11.93
CA ARG A 102 -7.62 6.52 -10.49
C ARG A 102 -6.37 7.06 -9.80
N HIS A 103 -6.56 7.86 -8.75
CA HIS A 103 -5.48 8.32 -7.91
C HIS A 103 -5.85 8.20 -6.43
N ASP A 104 -4.94 7.61 -5.63
CA ASP A 104 -5.12 7.41 -4.19
C ASP A 104 -4.25 8.42 -3.43
N TYR A 105 -4.88 9.21 -2.56
CA TYR A 105 -4.24 10.13 -1.63
C TYR A 105 -4.15 9.43 -0.27
N ALA A 106 -3.03 8.80 0.01
CA ALA A 106 -2.80 8.08 1.24
C ALA A 106 -2.69 9.03 2.45
N LEU A 107 -2.88 8.49 3.63
CA LEU A 107 -2.52 9.16 4.86
C LEU A 107 -0.99 9.02 5.00
N LYS A 108 -0.28 10.14 5.05
CA LYS A 108 1.14 10.10 5.38
C LYS A 108 1.35 9.46 6.75
N PRO A 109 2.46 8.75 6.96
CA PRO A 109 2.84 8.34 8.30
C PRO A 109 2.76 9.53 9.26
N TYR A 110 2.18 9.35 10.43
CA TYR A 110 2.01 10.44 11.42
C TYR A 110 3.32 10.88 12.08
N GLY A 111 4.39 10.15 11.83
CA GLY A 111 5.74 10.43 12.31
C GLY A 111 6.80 9.93 11.32
N ARG A 112 8.03 10.19 11.66
CA ARG A 112 9.18 9.66 10.91
C ARG A 112 9.27 8.15 11.09
N THR A 113 9.65 7.46 10.05
CA THR A 113 9.79 6.00 10.02
C THR A 113 11.26 5.59 9.80
N ALA A 114 11.56 4.29 9.88
CA ALA A 114 12.86 3.76 9.52
C ALA A 114 13.28 4.16 8.10
N LEU A 115 12.32 4.27 7.15
CA LEU A 115 12.61 4.71 5.78
C LEU A 115 13.17 6.14 5.73
N ASN A 116 12.61 7.05 6.54
CA ASN A 116 13.12 8.41 6.66
C ASN A 116 14.54 8.42 7.26
N ALA A 117 14.76 7.61 8.30
CA ALA A 117 16.05 7.54 8.98
C ALA A 117 17.16 7.02 8.04
N LEU A 118 16.88 5.98 7.27
CA LEU A 118 17.81 5.44 6.26
C LEU A 118 18.13 6.48 5.18
N LYS A 119 17.10 7.11 4.60
CA LYS A 119 17.26 8.14 3.58
C LYS A 119 18.09 9.32 4.07
N ASP A 120 17.84 9.80 5.28
CA ASP A 120 18.60 10.92 5.86
C ASP A 120 20.06 10.55 6.16
N ALA A 121 20.32 9.27 6.43
CA ALA A 121 21.67 8.73 6.58
C ALA A 121 22.39 8.52 5.24
N GLY A 122 21.71 8.79 4.11
CA GLY A 122 22.29 8.70 2.76
C GLY A 122 22.19 7.32 2.11
N TYR A 123 21.41 6.41 2.70
CA TYR A 123 21.14 5.09 2.12
C TYR A 123 20.02 5.14 1.07
N ASP A 124 20.10 4.26 0.12
CA ASP A 124 19.01 4.03 -0.82
C ASP A 124 17.80 3.39 -0.12
N VAL A 125 16.62 3.85 -0.46
CA VAL A 125 15.35 3.25 -0.04
C VAL A 125 14.51 3.01 -1.30
N ILE A 126 14.68 1.83 -1.85
CA ILE A 126 14.06 1.39 -3.10
C ILE A 126 12.76 0.67 -2.79
N SER A 127 11.66 1.13 -3.34
CA SER A 127 10.35 0.51 -3.16
C SER A 127 9.92 -0.27 -4.40
N VAL A 128 9.35 -1.45 -4.19
CA VAL A 128 8.72 -2.28 -5.23
C VAL A 128 7.25 -2.52 -4.87
N GLY A 129 6.36 -2.44 -5.83
CA GLY A 129 4.93 -2.62 -5.63
C GLY A 129 4.23 -1.38 -5.05
N LYS A 130 3.44 -1.57 -4.00
CA LYS A 130 2.63 -0.51 -3.37
C LYS A 130 3.34 0.27 -2.25
N ILE A 131 4.55 -0.04 -1.89
CA ILE A 131 5.25 0.56 -0.74
C ILE A 131 5.26 2.10 -0.84
N ARG A 132 5.59 2.66 -2.02
CA ARG A 132 5.53 4.11 -2.21
C ARG A 132 4.15 4.70 -1.90
N ASP A 133 3.09 4.02 -2.36
CA ASP A 133 1.72 4.50 -2.18
C ASP A 133 1.27 4.37 -0.72
N ILE A 134 1.73 3.34 0.00
CA ILE A 134 1.46 3.12 1.44
C ILE A 134 2.09 4.22 2.28
N PHE A 135 3.32 4.60 1.99
CA PHE A 135 4.06 5.62 2.73
C PHE A 135 3.91 7.03 2.14
N ASP A 136 3.06 7.23 1.13
CA ASP A 136 2.89 8.51 0.41
C ASP A 136 4.24 9.09 -0.07
N GLY A 137 5.16 8.22 -0.45
CA GLY A 137 6.52 8.56 -0.89
C GLY A 137 7.48 8.98 0.21
N GLU A 138 7.05 9.03 1.47
CA GLU A 138 7.90 9.44 2.59
C GLU A 138 9.05 8.45 2.81
N GLY A 139 10.26 8.97 2.84
CA GLY A 139 11.47 8.17 3.04
C GLY A 139 11.92 7.33 1.84
N ILE A 140 11.23 7.39 0.69
CA ILE A 140 11.56 6.62 -0.52
C ILE A 140 12.53 7.43 -1.41
N THR A 141 13.58 6.77 -1.93
CA THR A 141 14.54 7.35 -2.91
C THR A 141 14.21 6.91 -4.34
N GLU A 142 13.76 5.66 -4.54
CA GLU A 142 13.37 5.10 -5.83
C GLU A 142 12.08 4.29 -5.73
N SER A 143 11.28 4.26 -6.80
CA SER A 143 10.00 3.52 -6.78
C SER A 143 9.76 2.75 -8.08
N ASN A 144 9.50 1.46 -7.93
CA ASN A 144 9.26 0.51 -9.01
C ASN A 144 7.84 -0.08 -8.85
N LYS A 145 6.90 0.31 -9.71
CA LYS A 145 5.54 -0.23 -9.71
C LYS A 145 5.53 -1.63 -10.31
N SER A 146 4.98 -2.59 -9.58
CA SER A 146 4.80 -3.95 -10.10
C SER A 146 3.40 -4.15 -10.70
N LYS A 147 3.31 -5.03 -11.71
CA LYS A 147 2.04 -5.43 -12.36
C LYS A 147 1.45 -6.69 -11.74
N SER A 148 2.27 -7.49 -11.07
CA SER A 148 1.94 -8.74 -10.38
C SER A 148 3.00 -9.04 -9.33
N SER A 149 2.76 -10.03 -8.46
CA SER A 149 3.77 -10.49 -7.52
C SER A 149 4.99 -11.07 -8.21
N VAL A 150 4.81 -11.84 -9.29
CA VAL A 150 5.93 -12.37 -10.10
C VAL A 150 6.78 -11.22 -10.66
N HIS A 151 6.16 -10.20 -11.27
CA HIS A 151 6.88 -9.03 -11.77
C HIS A 151 7.59 -8.25 -10.65
N GLY A 152 6.98 -8.18 -9.45
CA GLY A 152 7.63 -7.58 -8.28
C GLY A 152 8.90 -8.35 -7.87
N MET A 153 8.88 -9.67 -7.91
CA MET A 153 10.05 -10.50 -7.66
C MET A 153 11.14 -10.34 -8.74
N GLU A 154 10.75 -10.24 -10.02
CA GLU A 154 11.70 -9.97 -11.12
C GLU A 154 12.42 -8.63 -10.90
N GLN A 155 11.68 -7.57 -10.59
CA GLN A 155 12.26 -6.27 -10.26
C GLN A 155 13.18 -6.36 -9.01
N THR A 156 12.81 -7.15 -8.01
CA THR A 156 13.62 -7.34 -6.80
C THR A 156 14.95 -8.03 -7.13
N ILE A 157 14.95 -9.05 -8.00
CA ILE A 157 16.14 -9.74 -8.47
C ILE A 157 17.05 -8.77 -9.25
N GLU A 158 16.49 -8.01 -10.19
CA GLU A 158 17.22 -6.98 -10.94
C GLU A 158 17.84 -5.92 -10.03
N ILE A 159 17.14 -5.51 -8.95
CA ILE A 159 17.67 -4.57 -7.97
C ILE A 159 18.81 -5.20 -7.15
N ALA A 160 18.66 -6.47 -6.75
CA ALA A 160 19.71 -7.18 -5.99
C ALA A 160 21.01 -7.35 -6.79
N GLU A 161 20.94 -7.38 -8.12
CA GLU A 161 22.13 -7.44 -9.00
C GLU A 161 22.81 -6.06 -9.17
N ARG A 162 22.15 -4.97 -8.76
CA ARG A 162 22.70 -3.59 -8.86
C ARG A 162 23.70 -3.34 -7.74
N ASP A 163 24.57 -2.36 -7.99
CA ASP A 163 25.45 -1.82 -6.96
C ASP A 163 24.74 -0.70 -6.21
N PHE A 164 24.17 -1.01 -5.03
CA PHE A 164 23.55 -0.04 -4.13
C PHE A 164 23.77 -0.47 -2.66
N THR A 165 23.67 0.47 -1.75
CA THR A 165 23.67 0.20 -0.31
C THR A 165 22.44 0.83 0.31
N GLY A 166 21.55 -0.01 0.85
CA GLY A 166 20.29 0.47 1.40
C GLY A 166 19.23 -0.63 1.51
N LEU A 167 17.99 -0.22 1.55
CA LEU A 167 16.82 -1.09 1.70
C LEU A 167 16.06 -1.21 0.37
N CYS A 168 15.85 -2.44 -0.10
CA CYS A 168 14.83 -2.75 -1.09
C CYS A 168 13.58 -3.27 -0.36
N PHE A 169 12.52 -2.47 -0.32
CA PHE A 169 11.26 -2.83 0.35
C PHE A 169 10.19 -3.22 -0.68
N VAL A 170 9.76 -4.48 -0.60
CA VAL A 170 8.92 -5.13 -1.62
C VAL A 170 7.55 -5.45 -1.06
N ASN A 171 6.49 -5.15 -1.80
CA ASN A 171 5.12 -5.58 -1.51
C ASN A 171 4.58 -6.42 -2.67
N LEU A 172 4.28 -7.70 -2.40
CA LEU A 172 3.74 -8.66 -3.36
C LEU A 172 2.22 -8.78 -3.16
N VAL A 173 1.46 -8.07 -3.96
CA VAL A 173 0.04 -7.75 -3.73
C VAL A 173 -0.93 -8.88 -4.05
N ASP A 174 -0.55 -9.82 -4.94
CA ASP A 174 -1.50 -10.80 -5.51
C ASP A 174 -2.02 -11.80 -4.48
N PHE A 175 -1.22 -12.14 -3.46
CA PHE A 175 -1.63 -13.00 -2.35
C PHE A 175 -2.90 -12.51 -1.70
N ASP A 176 -2.95 -11.20 -1.41
CA ASP A 176 -4.10 -10.54 -0.81
C ASP A 176 -5.20 -10.26 -1.85
N ALA A 177 -4.87 -9.48 -2.88
CA ALA A 177 -5.84 -8.89 -3.78
C ALA A 177 -6.52 -9.89 -4.72
N LEU A 178 -5.79 -10.91 -5.21
CA LEU A 178 -6.33 -11.89 -6.15
C LEU A 178 -6.81 -13.18 -5.47
N TRP A 179 -6.16 -13.59 -4.39
CA TRP A 179 -6.39 -14.92 -3.82
C TRP A 179 -7.00 -14.87 -2.42
N GLY A 180 -6.50 -14.04 -1.51
CA GLY A 180 -6.98 -13.90 -0.14
C GLY A 180 -8.41 -13.38 -0.08
N HIS A 181 -8.66 -12.18 -0.54
CA HIS A 181 -9.99 -11.55 -0.57
C HIS A 181 -11.03 -12.32 -1.40
N ARG A 182 -10.59 -13.07 -2.41
CA ARG A 182 -11.46 -13.87 -3.28
C ARG A 182 -11.66 -15.29 -2.80
N ARG A 183 -11.08 -15.64 -1.64
CA ARG A 183 -11.18 -16.98 -1.04
C ARG A 183 -10.82 -18.11 -2.01
N ASN A 184 -9.79 -17.87 -2.81
CA ASN A 184 -9.27 -18.82 -3.77
C ASN A 184 -8.02 -19.50 -3.22
N ALA A 185 -8.19 -20.52 -2.39
CA ALA A 185 -7.11 -21.27 -1.76
C ALA A 185 -6.16 -21.93 -2.79
N LYS A 186 -6.72 -22.41 -3.92
CA LYS A 186 -5.92 -23.02 -4.99
C LYS A 186 -5.00 -21.96 -5.65
N GLY A 187 -5.56 -20.79 -6.01
CA GLY A 187 -4.78 -19.71 -6.58
C GLY A 187 -3.71 -19.18 -5.61
N TYR A 188 -4.01 -19.16 -4.31
CA TYR A 188 -3.05 -18.79 -3.27
C TYR A 188 -1.87 -19.78 -3.20
N ALA A 189 -2.15 -21.09 -3.25
CA ALA A 189 -1.12 -22.13 -3.29
C ALA A 189 -0.25 -22.05 -4.55
N GLU A 190 -0.87 -21.86 -5.72
CA GLU A 190 -0.16 -21.67 -6.99
C GLU A 190 0.73 -20.41 -6.97
N GLU A 191 0.31 -19.36 -6.26
CA GLU A 191 1.12 -18.15 -6.10
C GLU A 191 2.32 -18.38 -5.17
N LEU A 192 2.16 -19.18 -4.11
CA LEU A 192 3.29 -19.62 -3.27
C LEU A 192 4.33 -20.42 -4.06
N GLU A 193 3.89 -21.32 -4.94
CA GLU A 193 4.80 -22.07 -5.81
C GLU A 193 5.57 -21.16 -6.78
N ARG A 194 4.89 -20.15 -7.36
CA ARG A 194 5.55 -19.14 -8.21
C ARG A 194 6.55 -18.28 -7.42
N PHE A 195 6.16 -17.89 -6.21
CA PHE A 195 7.05 -17.15 -5.32
C PHE A 195 8.28 -17.97 -4.95
N ASP A 196 8.12 -19.25 -4.62
CA ASP A 196 9.23 -20.16 -4.26
C ASP A 196 10.26 -20.27 -5.40
N VAL A 197 9.79 -20.39 -6.65
CA VAL A 197 10.69 -20.40 -7.82
C VAL A 197 11.50 -19.10 -7.90
N LYS A 198 10.82 -17.94 -7.78
CA LYS A 198 11.48 -16.63 -7.84
C LYS A 198 12.36 -16.36 -6.61
N LEU A 199 11.99 -16.86 -5.45
CA LEU A 199 12.86 -16.83 -4.27
C LEU A 199 14.15 -17.61 -4.50
N GLY A 200 14.06 -18.80 -5.12
CA GLY A 200 15.23 -19.58 -5.50
C GLY A 200 16.15 -18.87 -6.51
N GLU A 201 15.62 -18.00 -7.37
CA GLU A 201 16.40 -17.13 -8.25
C GLU A 201 17.07 -15.99 -7.45
N LEU A 202 16.32 -15.32 -6.57
CA LEU A 202 16.83 -14.24 -5.72
C LEU A 202 17.98 -14.72 -4.83
N LEU A 203 17.84 -15.88 -4.17
CA LEU A 203 18.88 -16.43 -3.29
C LEU A 203 20.23 -16.65 -3.98
N LYS A 204 20.26 -16.80 -5.31
CA LYS A 204 21.51 -17.00 -6.07
C LYS A 204 22.27 -15.71 -6.33
N VAL A 205 21.60 -14.56 -6.27
CA VAL A 205 22.20 -13.25 -6.53
C VAL A 205 22.48 -12.46 -5.26
N LEU A 206 22.02 -12.93 -4.09
CA LEU A 206 22.34 -12.31 -2.80
C LEU A 206 23.84 -12.40 -2.51
N ARG A 207 24.38 -11.32 -1.95
CA ARG A 207 25.76 -11.18 -1.54
C ARG A 207 25.94 -11.59 -0.07
N GLU A 208 27.16 -11.80 0.35
CA GLU A 208 27.54 -12.17 1.72
C GLU A 208 27.04 -11.19 2.79
N ASP A 209 26.89 -9.91 2.43
CA ASP A 209 26.44 -8.82 3.30
C ASP A 209 24.96 -8.44 3.11
N ASP A 210 24.23 -9.16 2.28
CA ASP A 210 22.80 -8.96 2.14
C ASP A 210 22.01 -9.68 3.25
N LEU A 211 21.02 -9.00 3.81
CA LEU A 211 20.04 -9.56 4.74
C LEU A 211 18.66 -9.58 4.09
N LEU A 212 18.14 -10.75 3.79
CA LEU A 212 16.77 -10.96 3.33
C LEU A 212 15.83 -11.17 4.51
N ILE A 213 14.75 -10.40 4.58
CA ILE A 213 13.64 -10.60 5.51
C ILE A 213 12.36 -10.85 4.73
N ILE A 214 11.67 -11.94 5.02
CA ILE A 214 10.36 -12.28 4.44
C ILE A 214 9.33 -12.27 5.56
N THR A 215 8.26 -11.51 5.37
CA THR A 215 7.17 -11.37 6.32
C THR A 215 5.84 -11.11 5.59
N ALA A 216 4.77 -10.91 6.33
CA ALA A 216 3.51 -10.38 5.83
C ALA A 216 3.06 -9.19 6.69
N ASP A 217 2.27 -8.28 6.12
CA ASP A 217 1.70 -7.13 6.82
C ASP A 217 0.45 -7.49 7.62
N HIS A 218 -0.27 -8.56 7.23
CA HIS A 218 -1.44 -9.11 7.92
C HIS A 218 -1.73 -10.55 7.45
N GLY A 219 -2.63 -11.24 8.15
CA GLY A 219 -3.20 -12.51 7.72
C GLY A 219 -4.31 -12.30 6.68
N ASN A 220 -4.46 -13.23 5.76
CA ASN A 220 -5.61 -13.32 4.87
C ASN A 220 -5.81 -14.78 4.44
N ASP A 221 -6.41 -15.58 5.34
CA ASP A 221 -6.69 -17.00 5.09
C ASP A 221 -7.72 -17.17 3.97
N PRO A 222 -7.33 -17.73 2.82
CA PRO A 222 -8.23 -17.91 1.68
C PRO A 222 -9.31 -18.97 1.92
N THR A 223 -9.28 -19.67 3.05
CA THR A 223 -10.30 -20.68 3.44
C THR A 223 -11.29 -20.16 4.47
N TYR A 224 -11.05 -18.98 5.05
CA TYR A 224 -11.92 -18.38 6.06
C TYR A 224 -13.20 -17.80 5.45
N LYS A 225 -14.21 -17.53 6.29
CA LYS A 225 -15.49 -16.94 5.87
C LYS A 225 -15.36 -15.43 5.63
N GLY A 226 -16.17 -14.90 4.72
CA GLY A 226 -16.18 -13.46 4.41
C GLY A 226 -15.06 -13.07 3.46
N THR A 227 -14.83 -11.77 3.31
CA THR A 227 -13.87 -11.18 2.36
C THR A 227 -12.80 -10.32 3.04
N ASP A 228 -12.88 -10.16 4.36
CA ASP A 228 -11.94 -9.32 5.13
C ASP A 228 -10.65 -10.08 5.46
N HIS A 229 -9.63 -9.34 5.88
CA HIS A 229 -8.39 -9.90 6.41
C HIS A 229 -8.66 -10.76 7.65
N THR A 230 -7.78 -11.71 7.91
CA THR A 230 -7.86 -12.62 9.04
C THR A 230 -6.73 -12.36 10.04
N ARG A 231 -6.76 -12.98 11.22
CA ARG A 231 -5.92 -12.60 12.36
C ARG A 231 -4.83 -13.62 12.71
N GLU A 232 -4.32 -14.30 11.70
CA GLU A 232 -3.18 -15.20 11.88
C GLU A 232 -1.94 -14.39 12.29
N GLN A 233 -1.11 -15.00 13.12
CA GLN A 233 0.25 -14.51 13.31
C GLN A 233 0.99 -14.60 11.99
N VAL A 234 1.73 -13.55 11.65
CA VAL A 234 2.53 -13.52 10.43
C VAL A 234 3.93 -14.10 10.70
N MET A 235 4.51 -14.70 9.68
CA MET A 235 5.86 -15.20 9.76
C MET A 235 6.90 -14.07 9.76
N PHE A 236 8.04 -14.32 10.37
CA PHE A 236 9.28 -13.58 10.17
C PHE A 236 10.38 -14.60 9.82
N VAL A 237 10.92 -14.50 8.62
CA VAL A 237 12.01 -15.35 8.15
C VAL A 237 13.15 -14.44 7.75
N ALA A 238 14.34 -14.67 8.31
CA ALA A 238 15.55 -13.96 7.97
C ALA A 238 16.59 -14.92 7.39
N TYR A 239 17.30 -14.45 6.37
CA TYR A 239 18.38 -15.20 5.73
C TYR A 239 19.47 -14.24 5.23
N SER A 240 20.71 -14.68 5.38
CA SER A 240 21.88 -14.09 4.72
C SER A 240 22.82 -15.22 4.30
N PRO A 241 23.53 -15.12 3.16
CA PRO A 241 24.56 -16.09 2.79
C PRO A 241 25.66 -16.24 3.85
N SER A 242 25.91 -15.22 4.66
CA SER A 242 26.91 -15.23 5.75
C SER A 242 26.43 -15.92 7.04
N MET A 243 25.14 -16.22 7.19
CA MET A 243 24.63 -16.91 8.39
C MET A 243 25.21 -18.32 8.54
N LYS A 244 25.73 -18.63 9.74
CA LYS A 244 26.41 -19.90 10.02
C LYS A 244 25.51 -20.99 10.58
N GLY A 245 24.28 -20.68 10.86
CA GLY A 245 23.32 -21.58 11.48
C GLY A 245 21.87 -21.26 11.17
N SER A 246 20.98 -22.04 11.73
CA SER A 246 19.55 -21.82 11.70
C SER A 246 18.97 -21.96 13.10
N GLY A 247 17.89 -21.29 13.39
CA GLY A 247 17.23 -21.33 14.67
C GLY A 247 15.81 -20.83 14.59
N LYS A 248 15.12 -20.84 15.74
CA LYS A 248 13.80 -20.25 15.90
C LYS A 248 13.95 -19.06 16.84
N LEU A 249 13.45 -17.91 16.42
CA LEU A 249 13.30 -16.72 17.26
C LEU A 249 12.05 -16.83 18.13
N GLU A 250 12.05 -16.16 19.25
CA GLU A 250 10.85 -15.97 20.05
C GLU A 250 9.81 -15.11 19.32
N ASP A 251 8.53 -15.38 19.58
CA ASP A 251 7.43 -14.60 18.99
C ASP A 251 7.50 -13.13 19.47
N GLN A 252 7.25 -12.21 18.57
CA GLN A 252 7.32 -10.78 18.81
C GLN A 252 5.92 -10.14 18.87
N ASP A 253 5.73 -9.18 19.77
CA ASP A 253 4.43 -8.51 19.99
C ASP A 253 4.17 -7.36 19.02
N THR A 254 5.13 -6.99 18.17
CA THR A 254 5.03 -5.83 17.30
C THR A 254 5.83 -5.99 16.02
N PHE A 255 5.29 -5.49 14.90
CA PHE A 255 6.01 -5.35 13.63
C PHE A 255 7.19 -4.36 13.68
N ALA A 256 7.21 -3.48 14.68
CA ALA A 256 8.26 -2.48 14.82
C ALA A 256 9.68 -3.07 14.97
N VAL A 257 9.78 -4.36 15.37
CA VAL A 257 11.06 -5.08 15.41
C VAL A 257 11.74 -5.15 14.03
N ILE A 258 10.96 -5.20 12.95
CA ILE A 258 11.49 -5.24 11.57
C ILE A 258 12.23 -3.94 11.26
N GLY A 259 11.57 -2.79 11.49
CA GLY A 259 12.19 -1.48 11.27
C GLY A 259 13.41 -1.26 12.17
N ALA A 260 13.34 -1.68 13.43
CA ALA A 260 14.45 -1.60 14.37
C ALA A 260 15.65 -2.46 13.93
N THR A 261 15.39 -3.69 13.46
CA THR A 261 16.42 -4.59 12.95
C THR A 261 17.09 -4.05 11.70
N ILE A 262 16.31 -3.48 10.77
CA ILE A 262 16.83 -2.84 9.56
C ILE A 262 17.71 -1.64 9.94
N ALA A 263 17.23 -0.75 10.80
CA ALA A 263 17.99 0.43 11.22
C ALA A 263 19.31 0.04 11.91
N ASP A 264 19.28 -0.95 12.79
CA ASP A 264 20.46 -1.47 13.48
C ASP A 264 21.47 -2.08 12.51
N ASN A 265 21.00 -2.82 11.49
CA ASN A 265 21.85 -3.39 10.44
C ASN A 265 22.66 -2.32 9.66
N PHE A 266 22.08 -1.14 9.50
CA PHE A 266 22.73 0.00 8.86
C PHE A 266 23.40 0.98 9.85
N GLY A 267 23.41 0.68 11.15
CA GLY A 267 23.93 1.57 12.18
C GLY A 267 23.19 2.90 12.28
N VAL A 268 21.91 2.93 11.89
CA VAL A 268 21.06 4.13 11.88
C VAL A 268 20.16 4.15 13.09
N GLN A 269 20.07 5.30 13.76
CA GLN A 269 19.19 5.46 14.91
C GLN A 269 17.73 5.53 14.46
N MET A 270 16.87 4.72 15.10
CA MET A 270 15.42 4.80 14.89
C MET A 270 14.86 6.16 15.32
N PRO A 271 13.83 6.66 14.64
CA PRO A 271 13.14 7.87 15.06
C PRO A 271 12.62 7.80 16.50
N GLU A 272 12.60 8.93 17.17
CA GLU A 272 12.08 9.04 18.54
C GLU A 272 10.62 8.54 18.64
N GLY A 273 10.31 7.82 19.72
CA GLY A 273 8.96 7.27 19.97
C GLY A 273 8.69 5.92 19.29
N THR A 274 9.65 5.32 18.61
CA THR A 274 9.52 3.95 18.08
C THR A 274 9.63 2.92 19.20
N ILE A 275 8.87 1.81 19.09
CA ILE A 275 8.72 0.80 20.16
C ILE A 275 9.44 -0.54 19.83
N GLY A 276 9.99 -0.67 18.63
CA GLY A 276 10.64 -1.92 18.20
C GLY A 276 12.02 -2.12 18.81
N THR A 277 12.35 -3.38 19.10
CA THR A 277 13.70 -3.81 19.49
C THR A 277 14.33 -4.56 18.34
N SER A 278 15.62 -4.32 18.07
CA SER A 278 16.36 -5.02 17.02
C SER A 278 16.55 -6.50 17.35
N LEU A 279 16.35 -7.36 16.37
CA LEU A 279 16.65 -8.79 16.41
C LEU A 279 18.02 -9.12 15.77
N LEU A 280 18.77 -8.12 15.32
CA LEU A 280 19.99 -8.33 14.55
C LEU A 280 21.03 -9.20 15.29
N ALA A 281 21.14 -9.03 16.60
CA ALA A 281 22.05 -9.82 17.43
C ALA A 281 21.71 -11.31 17.45
N GLU A 282 20.45 -11.67 17.21
CA GLU A 282 19.93 -13.03 17.20
C GLU A 282 20.03 -13.69 15.81
N LEU A 283 20.29 -12.90 14.76
CA LEU A 283 20.38 -13.32 13.36
C LEU A 283 21.82 -13.71 12.92
N LYS A 284 22.75 -13.85 13.82
CA LYS A 284 24.19 -14.08 13.51
C LYS A 284 24.54 -15.57 13.34
#